data_2a1ba6c344c5a6372dab7192f984d35d
#
_entry.id   2a1ba6c344c5a6372dab7192f984d35d
#
_cell.length_a   1.000
_cell.length_b   1.000
_cell.length_c   1.000
_cell.angle_alpha   90.00
_cell.angle_beta   90.00
_cell.angle_gamma   90.00
#
_symmetry.space_group_name_H-M   'P 1'
#
loop_
_entity.id
_entity.type
_entity.pdbx_description
1 polymer ?
#
loop_
_entity_poly.entity_id
_entity_poly.type
_entity_poly.pdbx_seq_one_letter_code
_entity_poly.pdbx_strand_id
1 'polypeptide(L)'
;GKLLQIGHQRRSNPRYVHCADKLIKEARILGRITAVNAQWNRSVQPDLGWPERFTIPPEVLGRFGFESMQQFRNWRWYRGLGGGPIVDLGSHQIDIFSWFLDAAPHSVIASGGTDYYDPATHEWPDNVMAIYEFHTDDGVVRAFYQTLTTNSSQGYFETFMGDQGTLNISESAARGSIYREQSAPRWNEWVELGYLE
;
A
#
# COMPACT_ATOMS: atom_id res chain seq x y z
N GLY A 1 -31.04 1.88 -3.32
CA GLY A 1 -29.67 2.29 -3.05
C GLY A 1 -28.81 2.17 -4.29
N LYS A 2 -27.67 2.83 -4.28
CA LYS A 2 -26.65 2.74 -5.32
C LYS A 2 -25.47 1.93 -4.78
N LEU A 3 -24.83 1.16 -5.64
CA LEU A 3 -23.62 0.42 -5.27
C LEU A 3 -22.38 1.27 -5.61
N LEU A 4 -21.40 1.26 -4.71
CA LEU A 4 -20.08 1.85 -4.90
C LEU A 4 -19.04 0.77 -4.57
N GLN A 5 -18.13 0.53 -5.50
CA GLN A 5 -16.98 -0.35 -5.29
C GLN A 5 -15.71 0.48 -5.17
N ILE A 6 -14.97 0.28 -4.09
CA ILE A 6 -13.64 0.85 -3.88
C ILE A 6 -12.59 -0.15 -4.35
N GLY A 7 -11.62 0.33 -5.13
CA GLY A 7 -10.63 -0.53 -5.78
C GLY A 7 -9.45 -0.90 -4.88
N HIS A 8 -9.57 -1.93 -4.05
CA HIS A 8 -8.43 -2.61 -3.41
C HIS A 8 -8.13 -3.90 -4.18
N GLN A 9 -7.58 -3.73 -5.39
CA GLN A 9 -7.43 -4.78 -6.40
C GLN A 9 -6.55 -5.97 -5.97
N ARG A 10 -5.63 -5.79 -5.02
CA ARG A 10 -4.78 -6.86 -4.48
C ARG A 10 -5.57 -7.97 -3.83
N ARG A 11 -6.73 -7.66 -3.23
CA ARG A 11 -7.63 -8.65 -2.63
C ARG A 11 -8.25 -9.63 -3.64
N SER A 12 -8.23 -9.32 -4.93
CA SER A 12 -8.65 -10.20 -6.02
C SER A 12 -7.48 -10.69 -6.88
N ASN A 13 -6.25 -10.33 -6.56
CA ASN A 13 -5.06 -10.80 -7.27
C ASN A 13 -4.74 -12.24 -6.83
N PRO A 14 -4.72 -13.23 -7.75
CA PRO A 14 -4.51 -14.65 -7.40
C PRO A 14 -3.23 -14.90 -6.59
N ARG A 15 -2.15 -14.16 -6.87
CA ARG A 15 -0.89 -14.29 -6.13
C ARG A 15 -1.04 -13.85 -4.67
N TYR A 16 -1.72 -12.72 -4.41
CA TYR A 16 -1.96 -12.27 -3.04
C TYR A 16 -2.89 -13.21 -2.30
N VAL A 17 -3.95 -13.71 -2.96
CA VAL A 17 -4.85 -14.71 -2.39
C VAL A 17 -4.10 -15.98 -2.03
N HIS A 18 -3.26 -16.50 -2.95
CA HIS A 18 -2.43 -17.68 -2.69
C HIS A 18 -1.48 -17.47 -1.49
N CYS A 19 -0.75 -16.35 -1.45
CA CYS A 19 0.14 -16.04 -0.34
C CYS A 19 -0.60 -15.92 0.99
N ALA A 20 -1.75 -15.24 1.02
CA ALA A 20 -2.54 -15.09 2.24
C ALA A 20 -3.08 -16.44 2.74
N ASP A 21 -3.74 -17.20 1.86
CA ASP A 21 -4.49 -18.38 2.27
C ASP A 21 -3.58 -19.61 2.42
N LYS A 22 -2.66 -19.84 1.46
CA LYS A 22 -1.82 -21.04 1.44
C LYS A 22 -0.53 -20.88 2.23
N LEU A 23 0.22 -19.79 2.03
CA LEU A 23 1.54 -19.65 2.64
C LEU A 23 1.46 -19.14 4.08
N ILE A 24 0.65 -18.12 4.34
CA ILE A 24 0.60 -17.48 5.67
C ILE A 24 -0.37 -18.22 6.60
N LYS A 25 -1.64 -18.40 6.19
CA LYS A 25 -2.67 -18.96 7.08
C LYS A 25 -2.57 -20.48 7.22
N GLU A 26 -2.50 -21.23 6.12
CA GLU A 26 -2.51 -22.70 6.13
C GLU A 26 -1.14 -23.28 6.48
N ALA A 27 -0.11 -22.98 5.69
CA ALA A 27 1.24 -23.51 5.90
C ALA A 27 1.99 -22.84 7.05
N ARG A 28 1.63 -21.61 7.41
CA ARG A 28 2.36 -20.78 8.39
C ARG A 28 3.88 -20.76 8.11
N ILE A 29 4.23 -20.72 6.81
CA ILE A 29 5.58 -20.97 6.31
C ILE A 29 6.62 -19.94 6.77
N LEU A 30 6.15 -18.74 7.16
CA LEU A 30 7.00 -17.69 7.72
C LEU A 30 7.22 -17.85 9.24
N GLY A 31 6.51 -18.79 9.88
CA GLY A 31 6.46 -18.87 11.33
C GLY A 31 5.76 -17.67 11.95
N ARG A 32 6.27 -17.16 13.08
CA ARG A 32 5.77 -15.95 13.71
C ARG A 32 6.28 -14.73 12.96
N ILE A 33 5.38 -13.97 12.34
CA ILE A 33 5.71 -12.70 11.70
C ILE A 33 5.99 -11.66 12.79
N THR A 34 7.12 -10.97 12.71
CA THR A 34 7.55 -9.97 13.69
C THR A 34 7.68 -8.57 13.11
N ALA A 35 7.94 -8.47 11.80
CA ALA A 35 8.09 -7.20 11.12
C ALA A 35 7.54 -7.26 9.69
N VAL A 36 7.07 -6.11 9.22
CA VAL A 36 6.64 -5.91 7.83
C VAL A 36 7.25 -4.62 7.31
N ASN A 37 7.73 -4.64 6.07
CA ASN A 37 8.15 -3.43 5.36
C ASN A 37 7.34 -3.31 4.08
N ALA A 38 6.87 -2.10 3.77
CA ALA A 38 6.29 -1.82 2.47
C ALA A 38 6.54 -0.39 2.03
N GLN A 39 6.41 -0.19 0.74
CA GLN A 39 6.53 1.14 0.16
C GLN A 39 5.69 1.28 -1.09
N TRP A 40 5.41 2.55 -1.43
CA TRP A 40 5.04 2.94 -2.77
C TRP A 40 5.73 4.25 -3.13
N ASN A 41 6.76 4.15 -3.93
CA ASN A 41 7.54 5.29 -4.40
C ASN A 41 7.22 5.60 -5.85
N ARG A 42 6.99 6.88 -6.14
CA ARG A 42 6.77 7.42 -7.50
C ARG A 42 7.75 8.54 -7.78
N SER A 43 8.18 8.66 -9.02
CA SER A 43 8.91 9.83 -9.49
C SER A 43 8.05 11.09 -9.46
N VAL A 44 8.69 12.24 -9.45
CA VAL A 44 8.02 13.53 -9.65
C VAL A 44 7.12 13.47 -10.87
N GLN A 45 5.90 13.94 -10.71
CA GLN A 45 4.92 14.04 -11.80
C GLN A 45 4.37 15.46 -11.86
N PRO A 46 4.19 16.00 -13.07
CA PRO A 46 3.49 17.27 -13.23
C PRO A 46 2.03 17.13 -12.86
N ASP A 47 1.40 18.24 -12.54
CA ASP A 47 -0.05 18.31 -12.38
C ASP A 47 -0.79 17.80 -13.62
N LEU A 48 -1.90 17.12 -13.40
CA LEU A 48 -2.73 16.61 -14.48
C LEU A 48 -3.43 17.77 -15.17
N GLY A 49 -3.11 17.97 -16.44
CA GLY A 49 -3.84 18.85 -17.33
C GLY A 49 -5.12 18.22 -17.89
N TRP A 50 -5.76 18.93 -18.80
CA TRP A 50 -6.94 18.45 -19.55
C TRP A 50 -7.00 19.06 -20.95
N PRO A 51 -7.55 18.35 -21.94
CA PRO A 51 -7.87 18.95 -23.24
C PRO A 51 -8.97 20.02 -23.08
N GLU A 52 -8.83 21.16 -23.76
CA GLU A 52 -9.73 22.32 -23.63
C GLU A 52 -11.21 21.94 -23.84
N ARG A 53 -11.49 21.05 -24.79
CA ARG A 53 -12.86 20.55 -25.09
C ARG A 53 -13.54 19.83 -23.91
N PHE A 54 -12.78 19.46 -22.86
CA PHE A 54 -13.31 18.83 -21.64
C PHE A 54 -13.31 19.78 -20.45
N THR A 55 -13.12 21.07 -20.69
CA THR A 55 -13.23 22.08 -19.63
C THR A 55 -14.66 22.13 -19.10
N ILE A 56 -14.80 21.94 -17.80
CA ILE A 56 -16.09 22.03 -17.09
C ILE A 56 -16.30 23.49 -16.68
N PRO A 57 -17.50 24.09 -16.95
CA PRO A 57 -17.78 25.44 -16.54
C PRO A 57 -17.66 25.64 -15.00
N PRO A 58 -17.16 26.80 -14.55
CA PRO A 58 -16.94 27.07 -13.11
C PRO A 58 -18.20 26.89 -12.24
N GLU A 59 -19.37 27.27 -12.75
CA GLU A 59 -20.65 27.11 -12.05
C GLU A 59 -21.02 25.63 -11.85
N VAL A 60 -20.58 24.74 -12.76
CA VAL A 60 -20.78 23.29 -12.63
C VAL A 60 -19.79 22.72 -11.63
N LEU A 61 -18.52 23.11 -11.71
CA LEU A 61 -17.51 22.70 -10.74
C LEU A 61 -17.91 23.08 -9.30
N GLY A 62 -18.35 24.31 -9.10
CA GLY A 62 -18.77 24.83 -7.80
C GLY A 62 -19.94 24.05 -7.17
N ARG A 63 -20.87 23.53 -8.00
CA ARG A 63 -21.97 22.67 -7.52
C ARG A 63 -21.49 21.35 -6.91
N PHE A 64 -20.29 20.89 -7.28
CA PHE A 64 -19.66 19.66 -6.76
C PHE A 64 -18.51 19.93 -5.79
N GLY A 65 -18.33 21.20 -5.37
CA GLY A 65 -17.34 21.57 -4.36
C GLY A 65 -15.91 21.77 -4.90
N PHE A 66 -15.75 21.94 -6.23
CA PHE A 66 -14.46 22.23 -6.84
C PHE A 66 -14.36 23.73 -7.20
N GLU A 67 -13.21 24.33 -6.89
CA GLU A 67 -12.94 25.75 -7.17
C GLU A 67 -12.44 25.98 -8.61
N SER A 68 -11.81 24.96 -9.20
CA SER A 68 -11.21 25.06 -10.54
C SER A 68 -11.05 23.68 -11.21
N MET A 69 -10.78 23.70 -12.50
CA MET A 69 -10.35 22.50 -13.24
C MET A 69 -9.04 21.94 -12.73
N GLN A 70 -8.12 22.78 -12.29
CA GLN A 70 -6.86 22.36 -11.66
C GLN A 70 -7.12 21.53 -10.42
N GLN A 71 -7.94 22.03 -9.49
CA GLN A 71 -8.33 21.32 -8.30
C GLN A 71 -9.11 20.03 -8.62
N PHE A 72 -10.05 20.08 -9.57
CA PHE A 72 -10.80 18.91 -10.02
C PHE A 72 -9.91 17.80 -10.58
N ARG A 73 -8.90 18.15 -11.39
CA ARG A 73 -7.99 17.17 -11.99
C ARG A 73 -6.98 16.60 -10.99
N ASN A 74 -6.58 17.42 -10.02
CA ASN A 74 -5.55 17.09 -9.02
C ASN A 74 -6.14 16.95 -7.61
N TRP A 75 -7.40 16.62 -7.49
CA TRP A 75 -8.21 16.56 -6.27
C TRP A 75 -7.53 15.82 -5.10
N ARG A 76 -6.71 14.82 -5.40
CA ARG A 76 -6.03 14.00 -4.39
C ARG A 76 -5.07 14.80 -3.50
N TRP A 77 -4.60 15.93 -3.99
CA TRP A 77 -3.68 16.81 -3.26
C TRP A 77 -4.37 17.81 -2.33
N TYR A 78 -5.68 18.00 -2.47
CA TYR A 78 -6.43 19.00 -1.74
C TYR A 78 -7.15 18.40 -0.53
N ARG A 79 -7.02 19.05 0.64
CA ARG A 79 -7.74 18.69 1.86
C ARG A 79 -9.25 18.82 1.65
N GLY A 80 -10.01 17.90 2.21
CA GLY A 80 -11.45 17.86 2.00
C GLY A 80 -11.90 17.18 0.69
N LEU A 81 -11.00 16.97 -0.27
CA LEU A 81 -11.28 16.26 -1.53
C LEU A 81 -10.59 14.91 -1.57
N GLY A 82 -9.33 14.84 -1.15
CA GLY A 82 -8.54 13.61 -1.09
C GLY A 82 -7.77 13.50 0.22
N GLY A 83 -7.01 12.40 0.38
CA GLY A 83 -6.17 12.13 1.54
C GLY A 83 -4.68 12.08 1.23
N GLY A 84 -4.29 12.62 0.06
CA GLY A 84 -2.89 12.64 -0.39
C GLY A 84 -2.29 11.26 -0.68
N PRO A 85 -1.00 11.20 -0.92
CA PRO A 85 -0.28 9.96 -1.26
C PRO A 85 -0.43 8.86 -0.22
N ILE A 86 -0.50 9.18 1.06
CA ILE A 86 -0.66 8.16 2.11
C ILE A 86 -1.99 7.41 1.97
N VAL A 87 -3.05 8.07 1.54
CA VAL A 87 -4.34 7.43 1.28
C VAL A 87 -4.40 6.86 -0.14
N ASP A 88 -4.02 7.63 -1.16
CA ASP A 88 -4.09 7.21 -2.57
C ASP A 88 -3.22 5.97 -2.86
N LEU A 89 -2.03 5.90 -2.27
CA LEU A 89 -1.07 4.82 -2.47
C LEU A 89 -0.99 3.89 -1.26
N GLY A 90 -0.86 4.47 -0.06
CA GLY A 90 -0.61 3.72 1.17
C GLY A 90 -1.76 2.82 1.58
N SER A 91 -3.01 3.18 1.28
CA SER A 91 -4.17 2.35 1.62
C SER A 91 -4.05 0.94 1.05
N HIS A 92 -3.42 0.77 -0.11
CA HIS A 92 -3.21 -0.53 -0.73
C HIS A 92 -2.31 -1.45 0.10
N GLN A 93 -1.17 -0.93 0.61
CA GLN A 93 -0.24 -1.71 1.43
C GLN A 93 -0.76 -1.92 2.84
N ILE A 94 -1.34 -0.89 3.45
CA ILE A 94 -1.91 -0.97 4.80
C ILE A 94 -3.08 -1.97 4.85
N ASP A 95 -3.86 -2.04 3.77
CA ASP A 95 -4.89 -3.07 3.60
C ASP A 95 -4.28 -4.48 3.56
N ILE A 96 -3.15 -4.67 2.86
CA ILE A 96 -2.44 -5.95 2.82
C ILE A 96 -1.87 -6.31 4.19
N PHE A 97 -1.34 -5.34 4.94
CA PHE A 97 -0.91 -5.59 6.32
C PHE A 97 -2.07 -6.16 7.15
N SER A 98 -3.20 -5.46 7.13
CA SER A 98 -4.38 -5.89 7.90
C SER A 98 -4.91 -7.26 7.46
N TRP A 99 -4.90 -7.54 6.17
CA TRP A 99 -5.37 -8.81 5.63
C TRP A 99 -4.45 -9.97 5.97
N PHE A 100 -3.13 -9.80 5.78
CA PHE A 100 -2.15 -10.87 5.98
C PHE A 100 -1.88 -11.15 7.46
N LEU A 101 -1.95 -10.11 8.30
CA LEU A 101 -1.79 -10.21 9.75
C LEU A 101 -3.09 -10.58 10.48
N ASP A 102 -4.22 -10.57 9.78
CA ASP A 102 -5.58 -10.75 10.32
C ASP A 102 -5.86 -9.85 11.54
N ALA A 103 -5.40 -8.60 11.47
CA ALA A 103 -5.49 -7.62 12.54
C ALA A 103 -5.68 -6.21 12.00
N ALA A 104 -6.31 -5.34 12.80
CA ALA A 104 -6.32 -3.91 12.54
C ALA A 104 -5.11 -3.23 13.19
N PRO A 105 -4.62 -2.10 12.66
CA PRO A 105 -3.59 -1.31 13.31
C PRO A 105 -4.03 -0.86 14.71
N HIS A 106 -3.19 -1.10 15.72
CA HIS A 106 -3.43 -0.66 17.10
C HIS A 106 -2.96 0.79 17.30
N SER A 107 -1.80 1.12 16.79
CA SER A 107 -1.21 2.45 16.87
C SER A 107 -0.33 2.77 15.67
N VAL A 108 -0.03 4.05 15.49
CA VAL A 108 0.87 4.52 14.43
C VAL A 108 1.68 5.73 14.93
N ILE A 109 2.96 5.74 14.55
CA ILE A 109 3.81 6.93 14.59
C ILE A 109 4.26 7.24 13.18
N ALA A 110 4.29 8.53 12.82
CA ALA A 110 4.64 8.93 11.46
C ALA A 110 5.36 10.26 11.42
N SER A 111 6.15 10.44 10.37
CA SER A 111 6.72 11.71 9.96
C SER A 111 6.51 11.90 8.48
N GLY A 112 6.25 13.14 8.04
CA GLY A 112 6.08 13.50 6.64
C GLY A 112 5.84 14.97 6.46
N GLY A 113 6.01 15.47 5.25
CA GLY A 113 5.85 16.87 4.92
C GLY A 113 5.55 17.09 3.45
N THR A 114 5.13 18.32 3.12
CA THR A 114 5.11 18.85 1.76
C THR A 114 6.41 19.59 1.57
N ASP A 115 7.47 18.82 1.27
CA ASP A 115 8.85 19.32 1.31
C ASP A 115 9.40 19.62 -0.10
N TYR A 116 8.75 19.08 -1.12
CA TYR A 116 9.18 19.22 -2.51
C TYR A 116 8.20 20.03 -3.35
N TYR A 117 6.90 19.72 -3.30
CA TYR A 117 5.89 20.42 -4.08
C TYR A 117 5.47 21.74 -3.42
N ASP A 118 4.85 22.62 -4.22
CA ASP A 118 4.27 23.87 -3.71
C ASP A 118 3.07 23.57 -2.79
N PRO A 119 3.12 23.91 -1.50
CA PRO A 119 2.02 23.66 -0.56
C PRO A 119 0.73 24.43 -0.91
N ALA A 120 0.78 25.43 -1.78
CA ALA A 120 -0.42 26.11 -2.27
C ALA A 120 -1.28 25.22 -3.21
N THR A 121 -0.67 24.21 -3.83
CA THR A 121 -1.33 23.27 -4.75
C THR A 121 -1.27 21.82 -4.29
N HIS A 122 -0.42 21.53 -3.30
CA HIS A 122 -0.22 20.21 -2.72
C HIS A 122 -0.31 20.31 -1.18
N GLU A 123 -1.54 20.26 -0.66
CA GLU A 123 -1.82 20.47 0.76
C GLU A 123 -1.50 19.24 1.63
N TRP A 124 -1.32 18.08 1.01
CA TRP A 124 -0.94 16.84 1.68
C TRP A 124 0.55 16.54 1.53
N PRO A 125 1.16 15.89 2.54
CA PRO A 125 2.56 15.48 2.47
C PRO A 125 2.90 14.71 1.19
N ASP A 126 3.98 15.12 0.52
CA ASP A 126 4.53 14.46 -0.66
C ASP A 126 5.46 13.30 -0.31
N ASN A 127 5.90 13.25 0.93
CA ASN A 127 6.60 12.11 1.51
C ASN A 127 6.04 11.80 2.90
N VAL A 128 5.89 10.51 3.21
CA VAL A 128 5.43 10.02 4.52
C VAL A 128 6.15 8.71 4.84
N MET A 129 6.63 8.62 6.09
CA MET A 129 7.17 7.41 6.68
C MET A 129 6.39 7.10 7.95
N ALA A 130 5.87 5.90 8.07
CA ALA A 130 5.02 5.50 9.20
C ALA A 130 5.41 4.13 9.73
N ILE A 131 5.30 3.94 11.04
CA ILE A 131 5.41 2.65 11.72
C ILE A 131 4.07 2.37 12.39
N TYR A 132 3.40 1.34 11.91
CA TYR A 132 2.18 0.80 12.50
C TYR A 132 2.51 -0.31 13.47
N GLU A 133 1.78 -0.40 14.57
CA GLU A 133 1.82 -1.53 15.48
C GLU A 133 0.52 -2.33 15.34
N PHE A 134 0.64 -3.64 15.14
CA PHE A 134 -0.46 -4.59 15.06
C PHE A 134 -0.37 -5.55 16.23
N HIS A 135 -1.49 -5.81 16.88
CA HIS A 135 -1.60 -6.86 17.91
C HIS A 135 -2.29 -8.07 17.27
N THR A 136 -1.53 -9.12 17.05
CA THR A 136 -1.99 -10.39 16.48
C THR A 136 -2.04 -11.47 17.56
N ASP A 137 -2.65 -12.62 17.24
CA ASP A 137 -2.68 -13.78 18.15
C ASP A 137 -1.26 -14.31 18.47
N ASP A 138 -0.31 -14.13 17.55
CA ASP A 138 1.09 -14.54 17.74
C ASP A 138 1.96 -13.46 18.41
N GLY A 139 1.39 -12.30 18.72
CA GLY A 139 2.06 -11.19 19.37
C GLY A 139 2.12 -9.90 18.57
N VAL A 140 3.00 -8.98 18.98
CA VAL A 140 3.10 -7.66 18.36
C VAL A 140 3.92 -7.73 17.06
N VAL A 141 3.40 -7.10 16.01
CA VAL A 141 4.09 -6.91 14.71
C VAL A 141 4.25 -5.42 14.45
N ARG A 142 5.44 -5.01 14.03
CA ARG A 142 5.71 -3.63 13.58
C ARG A 142 5.83 -3.59 12.08
N ALA A 143 5.00 -2.74 11.46
CA ALA A 143 4.94 -2.59 10.00
C ALA A 143 5.41 -1.18 9.61
N PHE A 144 6.56 -1.11 8.95
CA PHE A 144 7.05 0.12 8.34
C PHE A 144 6.41 0.33 6.98
N TYR A 145 5.93 1.55 6.74
CA TYR A 145 5.43 1.97 5.44
C TYR A 145 6.07 3.30 5.01
N GLN A 146 6.45 3.37 3.74
CA GLN A 146 6.95 4.59 3.12
C GLN A 146 6.18 4.91 1.84
N THR A 147 5.85 6.18 1.63
CA THR A 147 5.42 6.69 0.32
C THR A 147 6.21 7.94 -0.02
N LEU A 148 6.74 7.95 -1.23
CA LEU A 148 7.42 9.10 -1.85
C LEU A 148 6.76 9.41 -3.18
N THR A 149 6.60 10.69 -3.50
CA THR A 149 6.17 11.15 -4.83
C THR A 149 7.26 11.95 -5.53
N THR A 150 8.49 11.84 -5.04
CA THR A 150 9.68 12.55 -5.52
C THR A 150 10.75 11.64 -6.09
N ASN A 151 10.64 10.32 -5.83
CA ASN A 151 11.60 9.32 -6.28
C ASN A 151 10.91 7.97 -6.45
N SER A 152 11.19 7.26 -7.53
CA SER A 152 10.57 5.96 -7.85
C SER A 152 11.40 4.75 -7.47
N SER A 153 12.43 4.92 -6.63
CA SER A 153 13.33 3.82 -6.25
C SER A 153 12.55 2.62 -5.74
N GLN A 154 12.80 1.46 -6.35
CA GLN A 154 12.15 0.18 -6.07
C GLN A 154 10.62 0.12 -6.24
N GLY A 155 9.96 1.24 -6.61
CA GLY A 155 8.52 1.29 -6.85
C GLY A 155 7.67 0.87 -5.65
N TYR A 156 6.92 -0.23 -5.76
CA TYR A 156 6.03 -0.72 -4.71
C TYR A 156 6.17 -2.22 -4.47
N PHE A 157 6.13 -2.62 -3.21
CA PHE A 157 6.18 -4.01 -2.73
C PHE A 157 5.76 -4.08 -1.26
N GLU A 158 5.55 -5.30 -0.78
CA GLU A 158 5.40 -5.66 0.63
C GLU A 158 6.39 -6.79 0.97
N THR A 159 7.00 -6.72 2.16
CA THR A 159 7.90 -7.74 2.71
C THR A 159 7.43 -8.15 4.10
N PHE A 160 7.05 -9.40 4.28
CA PHE A 160 6.67 -9.97 5.56
C PHE A 160 7.82 -10.83 6.09
N MET A 161 8.30 -10.52 7.29
CA MET A 161 9.46 -11.15 7.93
C MET A 161 9.03 -11.89 9.19
N GLY A 162 9.15 -13.20 9.14
CA GLY A 162 8.91 -14.08 10.27
C GLY A 162 10.18 -14.80 10.72
N ASP A 163 10.09 -15.54 11.82
CA ASP A 163 11.22 -16.27 12.40
C ASP A 163 11.61 -17.54 11.61
N GLN A 164 10.79 -17.96 10.63
CA GLN A 164 11.06 -19.11 9.78
C GLN A 164 11.21 -18.76 8.29
N GLY A 165 10.85 -17.55 7.88
CA GLY A 165 10.98 -17.14 6.49
C GLY A 165 10.58 -15.69 6.23
N THR A 166 10.87 -15.26 5.01
CA THR A 166 10.53 -13.92 4.50
C THR A 166 9.81 -14.03 3.18
N LEU A 167 8.64 -13.39 3.06
CA LEU A 167 7.88 -13.27 1.83
C LEU A 167 8.02 -11.84 1.28
N ASN A 168 8.53 -11.71 0.06
CA ASN A 168 8.40 -10.49 -0.73
C ASN A 168 7.28 -10.65 -1.74
N ILE A 169 6.38 -9.69 -1.81
CA ILE A 169 5.25 -9.73 -2.74
C ILE A 169 5.02 -8.36 -3.39
N SER A 170 4.58 -8.38 -4.63
CA SER A 170 4.18 -7.20 -5.41
C SER A 170 3.19 -7.63 -6.48
N GLU A 171 2.44 -6.69 -7.04
CA GLU A 171 1.64 -6.94 -8.25
C GLU A 171 2.51 -7.31 -9.46
N SER A 172 3.78 -6.91 -9.46
CA SER A 172 4.77 -7.38 -10.43
C SER A 172 5.31 -8.76 -10.04
N ALA A 173 5.12 -9.76 -10.92
CA ALA A 173 5.60 -11.13 -10.69
C ALA A 173 7.12 -11.19 -10.48
N ALA A 174 7.88 -10.37 -11.19
CA ALA A 174 9.33 -10.32 -11.09
C ALA A 174 9.86 -9.88 -9.70
N ARG A 175 8.98 -9.41 -8.82
CA ARG A 175 9.32 -8.97 -7.46
C ARG A 175 8.80 -9.93 -6.37
N GLY A 176 8.17 -11.03 -6.76
CA GLY A 176 7.74 -12.08 -5.84
C GLY A 176 8.90 -13.01 -5.50
N SER A 177 9.14 -13.26 -4.22
CA SER A 177 10.11 -14.25 -3.75
C SER A 177 9.82 -14.64 -2.32
N ILE A 178 10.24 -15.86 -1.96
CA ILE A 178 10.15 -16.33 -0.59
C ILE A 178 11.51 -16.93 -0.19
N TYR A 179 11.93 -16.67 1.03
CA TYR A 179 13.22 -17.12 1.58
C TYR A 179 12.97 -17.87 2.88
N ARG A 180 13.58 -19.02 3.02
CA ARG A 180 13.58 -19.81 4.23
C ARG A 180 14.71 -19.36 5.15
N GLU A 181 14.43 -19.17 6.44
CA GLU A 181 15.48 -18.98 7.42
C GLU A 181 16.31 -20.27 7.61
N GLN A 182 17.60 -20.11 7.93
CA GLN A 182 18.53 -21.24 8.06
C GLN A 182 18.10 -22.24 9.14
N SER A 183 17.52 -21.76 10.21
CA SER A 183 17.01 -22.55 11.35
C SER A 183 15.63 -23.16 11.15
N ALA A 184 14.91 -22.73 10.10
CA ALA A 184 13.55 -23.18 9.85
C ALA A 184 13.48 -24.62 9.32
N PRO A 185 12.38 -25.35 9.55
CA PRO A 185 12.11 -26.64 8.91
C PRO A 185 12.26 -26.58 7.39
N ARG A 186 12.58 -27.70 6.77
CA ARG A 186 12.60 -27.78 5.29
C ARG A 186 11.18 -27.65 4.74
N TRP A 187 11.05 -27.07 3.55
CA TRP A 187 9.79 -26.81 2.89
C TRP A 187 9.37 -27.88 1.86
N ASN A 188 9.98 -29.08 1.92
CA ASN A 188 9.71 -30.16 0.96
C ASN A 188 8.21 -30.51 0.87
N GLU A 189 7.54 -30.56 2.02
CA GLU A 189 6.10 -30.84 2.09
C GLU A 189 5.28 -29.79 1.32
N TRP A 190 5.63 -28.52 1.45
CA TRP A 190 4.92 -27.42 0.78
C TRP A 190 5.19 -27.38 -0.73
N VAL A 191 6.35 -27.85 -1.17
CA VAL A 191 6.68 -28.05 -2.60
C VAL A 191 5.87 -29.23 -3.15
N GLU A 192 5.79 -30.36 -2.44
CA GLU A 192 5.00 -31.54 -2.82
C GLU A 192 3.49 -31.23 -2.90
N LEU A 193 2.99 -30.35 -2.03
CA LEU A 193 1.59 -29.87 -2.06
C LEU A 193 1.35 -28.77 -3.12
N GLY A 194 2.38 -28.32 -3.85
CA GLY A 194 2.27 -27.32 -4.89
C GLY A 194 2.04 -25.89 -4.34
N TYR A 195 2.42 -25.62 -3.09
CA TYR A 195 2.33 -24.28 -2.51
C TYR A 195 3.53 -23.41 -2.90
N LEU A 196 4.65 -24.04 -3.20
CA LEU A 196 5.91 -23.45 -3.67
C LEU A 196 6.36 -24.13 -4.96
N GLU A 197 7.08 -23.38 -5.82
CA GLU A 197 7.76 -23.85 -7.03
C GLU A 197 9.27 -23.89 -6.84
#